data_81a24eded8eebdb0cc56c7ea48da38cf
#
_entry.id   81a24eded8eebdb0cc56c7ea48da38cf
#
_cell.length_a   1.000
_cell.length_b   1.000
_cell.length_c   1.000
_cell.angle_alpha   90.00
_cell.angle_beta   90.00
_cell.angle_gamma   90.00
#
_symmetry.space_group_name_H-M   'P 1'
#
loop_
_entity.id
_entity.type
_entity.pdbx_description
1 polymer ?
#
loop_
_entity_poly.entity_id
_entity_poly.type
_entity_poly.pdbx_seq_one_letter_code
_entity_poly.pdbx_strand_id
1 'polypeptide(L)'
;MTEIPSTMTASVLRGVKDLVLEERPVPVPAADEVLVEVASVGVCGSDVHYYEHGRIGPYVVDTPLILGHEVSGRIVAVGADVDPERIGRRVAIEPQRPCRRCDFCRAGDYNLCPQMEFYATPPIDGAFCDYVIIQDDFAYDVPDSISDHAAALMEPLSVGIAAAQKGGIKVGDTVLIAGGGPIGIIAAQVAKAFGAVDVVVADISPARRELAASYGARVVDPAAQSTVDLAANVFIDASGATPAIVNGIRSTRAGGTVVLVGSADEFPLSVPDVAMRELNVTGIFRYTGTWPIARALLESGQVVLDSLVTHVYGIEQVEEALSGEGSVDSLKRIVLPRVRRVDEPEVRAAS
;
A
#
# COMPACT_ATOMS: atom_id res chain seq x y z
N MET A 1 18.62 -21.02 16.65
CA MET A 1 17.24 -20.68 16.33
C MET A 1 16.57 -20.35 17.64
N THR A 2 15.95 -19.18 17.75
CA THR A 2 15.14 -18.82 18.92
C THR A 2 13.94 -19.75 18.95
N GLU A 3 13.59 -20.29 20.12
CA GLU A 3 12.43 -21.15 20.28
C GLU A 3 11.14 -20.32 19.96
N ILE A 4 10.27 -20.86 19.10
CA ILE A 4 9.01 -20.20 18.76
C ILE A 4 8.07 -20.36 19.95
N PRO A 5 7.55 -19.25 20.54
CA PRO A 5 6.65 -19.33 21.67
C PRO A 5 5.29 -19.95 21.28
N SER A 6 4.53 -20.43 22.23
CA SER A 6 3.18 -20.97 22.00
C SER A 6 2.13 -19.87 21.81
N THR A 7 2.38 -18.66 22.34
CA THR A 7 1.50 -17.49 22.25
C THR A 7 2.25 -16.27 21.71
N MET A 8 1.54 -15.35 21.15
CA MET A 8 2.01 -14.08 20.59
C MET A 8 1.16 -12.92 21.08
N THR A 9 1.71 -11.71 21.09
CA THR A 9 0.94 -10.48 21.29
C THR A 9 0.29 -10.06 19.96
N ALA A 10 -0.98 -9.66 20.02
CA ALA A 10 -1.71 -9.11 18.87
C ALA A 10 -2.53 -7.88 19.31
N SER A 11 -2.57 -6.88 18.42
CA SER A 11 -3.47 -5.73 18.55
C SER A 11 -4.77 -6.01 17.81
N VAL A 12 -5.87 -6.14 18.54
CA VAL A 12 -7.14 -6.65 18.06
C VAL A 12 -8.21 -5.57 18.09
N LEU A 13 -8.78 -5.25 16.95
CA LEU A 13 -9.96 -4.40 16.82
C LEU A 13 -11.21 -5.22 17.12
N ARG A 14 -11.88 -4.92 18.23
CA ARG A 14 -13.13 -5.59 18.66
C ARG A 14 -14.39 -4.89 18.15
N GLY A 15 -14.25 -3.62 17.79
CA GLY A 15 -15.30 -2.75 17.28
C GLY A 15 -14.74 -1.38 16.93
N VAL A 16 -15.60 -0.47 16.49
CA VAL A 16 -15.19 0.91 16.16
C VAL A 16 -14.50 1.58 17.35
N LYS A 17 -13.23 1.95 17.16
CA LYS A 17 -12.38 2.58 18.20
C LYS A 17 -12.21 1.76 19.49
N ASP A 18 -12.36 0.45 19.39
CA ASP A 18 -12.17 -0.50 20.48
C ASP A 18 -11.03 -1.45 20.13
N LEU A 19 -9.79 -1.01 20.40
CA LEU A 19 -8.57 -1.73 20.12
C LEU A 19 -7.94 -2.21 21.42
N VAL A 20 -7.61 -3.50 21.51
CA VAL A 20 -7.02 -4.10 22.69
C VAL A 20 -5.83 -4.98 22.34
N LEU A 21 -4.88 -5.10 23.26
CA LEU A 21 -3.83 -6.11 23.16
C LEU A 21 -4.34 -7.43 23.74
N GLU A 22 -4.13 -8.52 22.98
CA GLU A 22 -4.47 -9.87 23.38
C GLU A 22 -3.29 -10.81 23.20
N GLU A 23 -3.23 -11.83 24.05
CA GLU A 23 -2.44 -13.03 23.76
C GLU A 23 -3.24 -13.95 22.84
N ARG A 24 -2.63 -14.33 21.72
CA ARG A 24 -3.19 -15.26 20.75
C ARG A 24 -2.25 -16.45 20.55
N PRO A 25 -2.73 -17.65 20.18
CA PRO A 25 -1.85 -18.73 19.79
C PRO A 25 -0.99 -18.33 18.58
N VAL A 26 0.28 -18.70 18.57
CA VAL A 26 1.10 -18.58 17.37
C VAL A 26 0.54 -19.52 16.30
N PRO A 27 0.24 -19.05 15.07
CA PRO A 27 -0.33 -19.92 14.05
C PRO A 27 0.68 -20.97 13.57
N VAL A 28 0.16 -22.13 13.19
CA VAL A 28 0.97 -23.22 12.62
C VAL A 28 0.83 -23.19 11.10
N PRO A 29 1.93 -23.07 10.32
CA PRO A 29 1.84 -23.03 8.88
C PRO A 29 1.32 -24.33 8.30
N ALA A 30 0.43 -24.26 7.32
CA ALA A 30 -0.01 -25.39 6.51
C ALA A 30 1.15 -25.91 5.62
N ALA A 31 0.91 -26.96 4.86
CA ALA A 31 1.98 -27.66 4.11
C ALA A 31 2.72 -26.74 3.13
N ASP A 32 2.01 -25.80 2.49
CA ASP A 32 2.52 -24.84 1.50
C ASP A 32 2.77 -23.42 2.06
N GLU A 33 2.75 -23.26 3.39
CA GLU A 33 2.86 -21.97 4.07
C GLU A 33 4.18 -21.80 4.82
N VAL A 34 4.51 -20.56 5.10
CA VAL A 34 5.61 -20.15 5.97
C VAL A 34 5.07 -19.39 7.18
N LEU A 35 5.72 -19.55 8.33
CA LEU A 35 5.51 -18.70 9.51
C LEU A 35 6.56 -17.60 9.49
N VAL A 36 6.10 -16.37 9.49
CA VAL A 36 6.94 -15.17 9.46
C VAL A 36 6.89 -14.48 10.82
N GLU A 37 8.05 -14.29 11.42
CA GLU A 37 8.25 -13.38 12.54
C GLU A 37 8.21 -11.96 12.00
N VAL A 38 7.24 -11.15 12.42
CA VAL A 38 6.98 -9.82 11.87
C VAL A 38 8.04 -8.83 12.37
N ALA A 39 8.67 -8.12 11.45
CA ALA A 39 9.65 -7.08 11.74
C ALA A 39 9.05 -5.67 11.66
N SER A 40 8.25 -5.41 10.62
CA SER A 40 7.70 -4.08 10.34
C SER A 40 6.35 -4.19 9.67
N VAL A 41 5.40 -3.34 10.08
CA VAL A 41 4.07 -3.25 9.48
C VAL A 41 3.72 -1.79 9.19
N GLY A 42 3.46 -1.48 7.93
CA GLY A 42 2.95 -0.16 7.53
C GLY A 42 1.49 0.03 7.91
N VAL A 43 1.14 1.25 8.30
CA VAL A 43 -0.26 1.66 8.53
C VAL A 43 -0.84 2.21 7.23
N CYS A 44 -1.91 1.60 6.76
CA CYS A 44 -2.66 2.02 5.58
C CYS A 44 -3.89 2.87 5.96
N GLY A 45 -4.35 3.69 5.03
CA GLY A 45 -5.61 4.43 5.19
C GLY A 45 -6.83 3.51 5.39
N SER A 46 -6.81 2.29 4.86
CA SER A 46 -7.86 1.29 5.09
C SER A 46 -7.88 0.78 6.53
N ASP A 47 -6.70 0.61 7.18
CA ASP A 47 -6.65 0.25 8.60
C ASP A 47 -7.30 1.35 9.46
N VAL A 48 -6.97 2.62 9.18
CA VAL A 48 -7.60 3.78 9.83
C VAL A 48 -9.11 3.79 9.60
N HIS A 49 -9.56 3.50 8.38
CA HIS A 49 -10.98 3.48 8.05
C HIS A 49 -11.74 2.37 8.79
N TYR A 50 -11.16 1.15 8.90
CA TYR A 50 -11.74 0.09 9.72
C TYR A 50 -11.78 0.46 11.20
N TYR A 51 -10.71 1.07 11.72
CA TYR A 51 -10.66 1.53 13.11
C TYR A 51 -11.74 2.59 13.40
N GLU A 52 -11.91 3.57 12.51
CA GLU A 52 -12.84 4.68 12.72
C GLU A 52 -14.30 4.35 12.41
N HIS A 53 -14.56 3.49 11.41
CA HIS A 53 -15.91 3.29 10.86
C HIS A 53 -16.37 1.82 10.88
N GLY A 54 -15.51 0.86 11.21
CA GLY A 54 -15.83 -0.56 11.30
C GLY A 54 -16.16 -1.24 9.96
N ARG A 55 -16.00 -0.56 8.83
CA ARG A 55 -16.33 -1.13 7.51
C ARG A 55 -15.66 -0.40 6.35
N ILE A 56 -15.45 -1.12 5.24
CA ILE A 56 -15.10 -0.54 3.93
C ILE A 56 -15.99 -1.23 2.87
N GLY A 57 -16.91 -0.49 2.27
CA GLY A 57 -17.88 -1.06 1.33
C GLY A 57 -18.63 -2.25 1.94
N PRO A 58 -18.58 -3.45 1.33
CA PRO A 58 -19.25 -4.65 1.83
C PRO A 58 -18.53 -5.34 3.00
N TYR A 59 -17.28 -5.00 3.26
CA TYR A 59 -16.47 -5.64 4.31
C TYR A 59 -16.74 -4.97 5.66
N VAL A 60 -17.35 -5.69 6.58
CA VAL A 60 -17.77 -5.20 7.90
C VAL A 60 -17.00 -5.96 8.99
N VAL A 61 -16.49 -5.24 9.98
CA VAL A 61 -15.86 -5.82 11.18
C VAL A 61 -16.99 -6.23 12.14
N ASP A 62 -17.47 -7.43 12.00
CA ASP A 62 -18.51 -8.05 12.84
C ASP A 62 -17.94 -9.08 13.82
N THR A 63 -16.67 -9.40 13.71
CA THR A 63 -15.87 -10.24 14.61
C THR A 63 -14.54 -9.54 14.92
N PRO A 64 -13.89 -9.86 16.07
CA PRO A 64 -12.57 -9.30 16.38
C PRO A 64 -11.57 -9.53 15.23
N LEU A 65 -10.83 -8.49 14.84
CA LEU A 65 -9.94 -8.48 13.69
C LEU A 65 -8.58 -7.88 14.05
N ILE A 66 -7.49 -8.52 13.64
CA ILE A 66 -6.17 -7.91 13.62
C ILE A 66 -6.03 -7.09 12.34
N LEU A 67 -5.64 -5.82 12.45
CA LEU A 67 -5.38 -4.94 11.29
C LEU A 67 -3.93 -5.05 10.81
N GLY A 68 -3.57 -4.29 9.75
CA GLY A 68 -2.23 -4.24 9.16
C GLY A 68 -2.01 -5.28 8.05
N HIS A 69 -1.57 -4.81 6.88
CA HIS A 69 -1.36 -5.67 5.70
C HIS A 69 -0.11 -5.31 4.88
N GLU A 70 0.62 -4.28 5.27
CA GLU A 70 1.90 -3.90 4.66
C GLU A 70 3.03 -4.48 5.53
N VAL A 71 3.58 -5.65 5.18
CA VAL A 71 4.32 -6.50 6.14
C VAL A 71 5.68 -6.91 5.62
N SER A 72 6.68 -6.84 6.48
CA SER A 72 7.97 -7.50 6.32
C SER A 72 8.34 -8.31 7.56
N GLY A 73 9.21 -9.28 7.38
CA GLY A 73 9.68 -10.08 8.50
C GLY A 73 10.72 -11.13 8.11
N ARG A 74 10.83 -12.14 8.94
CA ARG A 74 11.76 -13.25 8.76
C ARG A 74 11.04 -14.59 8.89
N ILE A 75 11.25 -15.50 7.97
CA ILE A 75 10.71 -16.86 8.04
C ILE A 75 11.36 -17.59 9.22
N VAL A 76 10.56 -18.14 10.12
CA VAL A 76 11.01 -18.85 11.33
C VAL A 76 10.58 -20.32 11.34
N ALA A 77 9.53 -20.67 10.57
CA ALA A 77 9.12 -22.05 10.33
C ALA A 77 8.50 -22.19 8.94
N VAL A 78 8.47 -23.41 8.43
CA VAL A 78 7.92 -23.73 7.10
C VAL A 78 7.03 -24.96 7.18
N GLY A 79 6.04 -25.03 6.29
CA GLY A 79 5.21 -26.22 6.07
C GLY A 79 5.95 -27.36 5.40
N ALA A 80 5.35 -28.53 5.35
CA ALA A 80 6.00 -29.76 4.90
C ALA A 80 6.39 -29.77 3.42
N ASP A 81 5.72 -28.96 2.58
CA ASP A 81 5.95 -28.86 1.14
C ASP A 81 6.88 -27.67 0.77
N VAL A 82 7.32 -26.88 1.76
CA VAL A 82 8.21 -25.74 1.58
C VAL A 82 9.66 -26.13 1.86
N ASP A 83 10.60 -25.59 1.05
CA ASP A 83 12.03 -25.80 1.23
C ASP A 83 12.50 -25.30 2.62
N PRO A 84 13.09 -26.17 3.47
CA PRO A 84 13.62 -25.75 4.76
C PRO A 84 14.71 -24.67 4.70
N GLU A 85 15.39 -24.48 3.57
CA GLU A 85 16.37 -23.40 3.37
C GLU A 85 15.74 -22.00 3.37
N ARG A 86 14.41 -21.92 3.32
CA ARG A 86 13.67 -20.67 3.50
C ARG A 86 13.74 -20.12 4.93
N ILE A 87 13.98 -20.99 5.92
CA ILE A 87 14.12 -20.56 7.33
C ILE A 87 15.28 -19.58 7.46
N GLY A 88 15.01 -18.44 8.09
CA GLY A 88 15.96 -17.35 8.26
C GLY A 88 15.98 -16.31 7.14
N ARG A 89 15.29 -16.54 6.01
CA ARG A 89 15.17 -15.56 4.93
C ARG A 89 14.35 -14.36 5.39
N ARG A 90 14.81 -13.16 5.01
CA ARG A 90 14.02 -11.93 5.15
C ARG A 90 13.06 -11.83 3.99
N VAL A 91 11.80 -11.47 4.30
CA VAL A 91 10.72 -11.43 3.31
C VAL A 91 9.86 -10.19 3.44
N ALA A 92 9.31 -9.76 2.30
CA ALA A 92 8.16 -8.89 2.20
C ALA A 92 6.94 -9.73 1.82
N ILE A 93 5.81 -9.51 2.48
CA ILE A 93 4.61 -10.33 2.29
C ILE A 93 3.65 -9.65 1.32
N GLU A 94 3.30 -10.34 0.24
CA GLU A 94 2.12 -10.02 -0.54
C GLU A 94 0.89 -10.55 0.21
N PRO A 95 0.03 -9.68 0.77
CA PRO A 95 -0.98 -10.07 1.75
C PRO A 95 -2.24 -10.68 1.10
N GLN A 96 -2.07 -11.37 -0.03
CA GLN A 96 -3.11 -11.98 -0.82
C GLN A 96 -3.04 -13.51 -0.75
N ARG A 97 -4.18 -14.18 -0.54
CA ARG A 97 -4.31 -15.64 -0.54
C ARG A 97 -5.39 -16.05 -1.54
N PRO A 98 -5.07 -16.11 -2.84
CA PRO A 98 -6.02 -16.49 -3.88
C PRO A 98 -6.29 -17.99 -3.89
N CYS A 99 -7.45 -18.42 -4.42
CA CYS A 99 -7.79 -19.84 -4.50
C CYS A 99 -6.98 -20.65 -5.52
N ARG A 100 -6.20 -20.02 -6.40
CA ARG A 100 -5.30 -20.59 -7.44
C ARG A 100 -5.99 -21.42 -8.54
N ARG A 101 -7.30 -21.61 -8.50
CA ARG A 101 -8.05 -22.53 -9.39
C ARG A 101 -9.17 -21.89 -10.20
N CYS A 102 -9.66 -20.70 -9.82
CA CYS A 102 -10.67 -19.99 -10.62
C CYS A 102 -10.08 -19.40 -11.90
N ASP A 103 -10.94 -18.94 -12.80
CA ASP A 103 -10.53 -18.42 -14.11
C ASP A 103 -9.63 -17.18 -13.97
N PHE A 104 -9.90 -16.28 -13.02
CA PHE A 104 -9.03 -15.14 -12.72
C PHE A 104 -7.63 -15.58 -12.29
N CYS A 105 -7.53 -16.52 -11.35
CA CYS A 105 -6.24 -17.03 -10.90
C CYS A 105 -5.44 -17.67 -12.05
N ARG A 106 -6.11 -18.45 -12.90
CA ARG A 106 -5.48 -19.11 -14.05
C ARG A 106 -5.06 -18.13 -15.14
N ALA A 107 -5.74 -16.99 -15.26
CA ALA A 107 -5.39 -15.91 -16.18
C ALA A 107 -4.24 -15.02 -15.66
N GLY A 108 -3.85 -15.15 -14.38
CA GLY A 108 -2.87 -14.28 -13.73
C GLY A 108 -3.49 -13.05 -13.05
N ASP A 109 -4.80 -12.86 -13.17
CA ASP A 109 -5.55 -11.77 -12.55
C ASP A 109 -6.04 -12.17 -11.13
N TYR A 110 -5.15 -12.78 -10.33
CA TYR A 110 -5.53 -13.37 -9.03
C TYR A 110 -6.04 -12.34 -8.01
N ASN A 111 -5.71 -11.06 -8.16
CA ASN A 111 -6.30 -9.97 -7.36
C ASN A 111 -7.83 -9.89 -7.49
N LEU A 112 -8.41 -10.41 -8.57
CA LEU A 112 -9.85 -10.49 -8.82
C LEU A 112 -10.47 -11.84 -8.41
N CYS A 113 -9.72 -12.68 -7.70
CA CYS A 113 -10.21 -13.97 -7.22
C CYS A 113 -11.46 -13.80 -6.33
N PRO A 114 -12.60 -14.45 -6.64
CA PRO A 114 -13.80 -14.33 -5.82
C PRO A 114 -13.70 -15.01 -4.45
N GLN A 115 -12.67 -15.84 -4.25
CA GLN A 115 -12.34 -16.48 -2.98
C GLN A 115 -11.05 -15.91 -2.39
N MET A 116 -10.79 -14.63 -2.64
CA MET A 116 -9.60 -13.96 -2.13
C MET A 116 -9.71 -13.77 -0.62
N GLU A 117 -8.72 -14.27 0.11
CA GLU A 117 -8.43 -13.87 1.47
C GLU A 117 -7.34 -12.81 1.44
N PHE A 118 -7.56 -11.70 2.13
CA PHE A 118 -6.61 -10.58 2.17
C PHE A 118 -6.41 -10.16 3.62
N TYR A 119 -5.15 -9.98 4.04
CA TYR A 119 -4.86 -9.53 5.40
C TYR A 119 -5.65 -8.28 5.78
N ALA A 120 -6.05 -8.19 7.04
CA ALA A 120 -6.81 -7.07 7.58
C ALA A 120 -8.11 -6.74 6.80
N THR A 121 -8.65 -7.71 6.07
CA THR A 121 -9.97 -7.59 5.44
C THR A 121 -10.91 -8.62 6.06
N PRO A 122 -11.99 -8.19 6.74
CA PRO A 122 -12.87 -9.10 7.45
C PRO A 122 -13.32 -10.32 6.62
N PRO A 123 -13.25 -11.53 7.14
CA PRO A 123 -12.88 -11.93 8.50
C PRO A 123 -11.39 -12.32 8.68
N ILE A 124 -10.50 -11.94 7.77
CA ILE A 124 -9.10 -12.39 7.73
C ILE A 124 -8.22 -11.47 8.56
N ASP A 125 -7.52 -12.03 9.55
CA ASP A 125 -6.58 -11.30 10.39
C ASP A 125 -5.40 -10.74 9.57
N GLY A 126 -4.90 -9.59 10.03
CA GLY A 126 -3.72 -8.91 9.51
C GLY A 126 -2.48 -9.15 10.37
N ALA A 127 -1.59 -8.17 10.43
CA ALA A 127 -0.24 -8.33 10.90
C ALA A 127 0.19 -7.40 12.04
N PHE A 128 -0.70 -6.67 12.70
CA PHE A 128 -0.33 -6.02 13.96
C PHE A 128 -0.23 -7.07 15.09
N CYS A 129 0.70 -8.01 14.91
CA CYS A 129 1.01 -9.12 15.82
C CYS A 129 2.45 -9.62 15.59
N ASP A 130 2.95 -10.47 16.49
CA ASP A 130 4.35 -10.94 16.43
C ASP A 130 4.61 -11.91 15.26
N TYR A 131 3.61 -12.72 14.85
CA TYR A 131 3.77 -13.76 13.84
C TYR A 131 2.56 -13.84 12.91
N VAL A 132 2.82 -14.10 11.63
CA VAL A 132 1.79 -14.34 10.61
C VAL A 132 2.14 -15.55 9.75
N ILE A 133 1.14 -16.17 9.09
CA ILE A 133 1.34 -17.22 8.11
C ILE A 133 0.90 -16.76 6.73
N ILE A 134 1.66 -17.10 5.72
CA ILE A 134 1.33 -16.84 4.31
C ILE A 134 1.80 -18.00 3.45
N GLN A 135 1.21 -18.18 2.28
CA GLN A 135 1.68 -19.10 1.26
C GLN A 135 3.12 -18.74 0.86
N ASP A 136 4.01 -19.73 0.70
CA ASP A 136 5.44 -19.51 0.48
C ASP A 136 5.75 -18.61 -0.71
N ASP A 137 5.02 -18.78 -1.81
CA ASP A 137 5.19 -17.98 -3.04
C ASP A 137 4.64 -16.54 -2.94
N PHE A 138 3.97 -16.19 -1.84
CA PHE A 138 3.57 -14.83 -1.48
C PHE A 138 4.48 -14.21 -0.41
N ALA A 139 5.54 -14.91 0.02
CA ALA A 139 6.61 -14.41 0.87
C ALA A 139 7.87 -14.15 0.02
N TYR A 140 8.03 -12.95 -0.48
CA TYR A 140 9.11 -12.59 -1.41
C TYR A 140 10.41 -12.29 -0.67
N ASP A 141 11.50 -12.99 -1.02
CA ASP A 141 12.82 -12.71 -0.47
C ASP A 141 13.27 -11.29 -0.76
N VAL A 142 13.76 -10.60 0.28
CA VAL A 142 14.35 -9.26 0.16
C VAL A 142 15.81 -9.28 0.56
N PRO A 143 16.69 -8.63 -0.23
CA PRO A 143 18.12 -8.54 0.08
C PRO A 143 18.38 -7.61 1.27
N ASP A 144 19.57 -7.74 1.89
CA ASP A 144 19.97 -6.91 3.03
C ASP A 144 20.10 -5.42 2.70
N SER A 145 20.18 -5.06 1.42
CA SER A 145 20.18 -3.67 0.96
C SER A 145 18.83 -2.96 1.09
N ILE A 146 17.74 -3.71 1.27
CA ILE A 146 16.39 -3.17 1.50
C ILE A 146 16.10 -3.25 3.00
N SER A 147 15.74 -2.14 3.64
CA SER A 147 15.37 -2.10 5.05
C SER A 147 14.07 -2.89 5.32
N ASP A 148 13.78 -3.22 6.59
CA ASP A 148 12.52 -3.87 6.93
C ASP A 148 11.33 -2.93 6.69
N HIS A 149 11.51 -1.62 6.86
CA HIS A 149 10.47 -0.63 6.56
C HIS A 149 10.18 -0.56 5.06
N ALA A 150 11.22 -0.43 4.22
CA ALA A 150 11.05 -0.42 2.77
C ALA A 150 10.46 -1.74 2.25
N ALA A 151 10.84 -2.88 2.86
CA ALA A 151 10.27 -4.18 2.54
C ALA A 151 8.76 -4.26 2.87
N ALA A 152 8.33 -3.75 4.03
CA ALA A 152 6.91 -3.65 4.37
C ALA A 152 6.16 -2.77 3.36
N LEU A 153 6.77 -1.64 2.97
CA LEU A 153 6.17 -0.70 2.01
C LEU A 153 6.21 -1.17 0.54
N MET A 154 6.70 -2.39 0.26
CA MET A 154 6.52 -3.00 -1.07
C MET A 154 5.04 -3.22 -1.41
N GLU A 155 4.18 -3.34 -0.39
CA GLU A 155 2.73 -3.43 -0.59
C GLU A 155 2.18 -2.15 -1.25
N PRO A 156 2.28 -0.93 -0.66
CA PRO A 156 1.81 0.28 -1.32
C PRO A 156 2.63 0.64 -2.58
N LEU A 157 3.88 0.21 -2.70
CA LEU A 157 4.64 0.32 -3.96
C LEU A 157 3.98 -0.48 -5.07
N SER A 158 3.46 -1.68 -4.77
CA SER A 158 2.73 -2.52 -5.71
C SER A 158 1.45 -1.86 -6.21
N VAL A 159 0.76 -1.06 -5.38
CA VAL A 159 -0.37 -0.21 -5.79
C VAL A 159 0.09 0.83 -6.84
N GLY A 160 1.21 1.52 -6.60
CA GLY A 160 1.77 2.48 -7.55
C GLY A 160 2.18 1.84 -8.88
N ILE A 161 2.78 0.65 -8.83
CA ILE A 161 3.16 -0.13 -10.03
C ILE A 161 1.92 -0.54 -10.81
N ALA A 162 0.89 -1.07 -10.14
CA ALA A 162 -0.37 -1.45 -10.78
C ALA A 162 -1.04 -0.23 -11.46
N ALA A 163 -1.02 0.93 -10.81
CA ALA A 163 -1.53 2.16 -11.39
C ALA A 163 -0.75 2.57 -12.65
N ALA A 164 0.58 2.49 -12.63
CA ALA A 164 1.42 2.79 -13.78
C ALA A 164 1.19 1.82 -14.95
N GLN A 165 1.07 0.52 -14.67
CA GLN A 165 0.76 -0.52 -15.66
C GLN A 165 -0.63 -0.32 -16.27
N LYS A 166 -1.66 -0.08 -15.47
CA LYS A 166 -3.03 0.22 -15.94
C LYS A 166 -3.09 1.51 -16.74
N GLY A 167 -2.31 2.52 -16.35
CA GLY A 167 -2.16 3.77 -17.10
C GLY A 167 -1.44 3.60 -18.43
N GLY A 168 -0.71 2.52 -18.61
CA GLY A 168 0.12 2.29 -19.79
C GLY A 168 1.24 3.32 -19.92
N ILE A 169 1.82 3.73 -18.78
CA ILE A 169 2.90 4.75 -18.76
C ILE A 169 4.11 4.22 -19.53
N LYS A 170 4.67 5.10 -20.36
CA LYS A 170 5.82 4.80 -21.19
C LYS A 170 6.72 6.02 -21.38
N VAL A 171 7.87 5.79 -21.98
CA VAL A 171 8.86 6.85 -22.28
C VAL A 171 8.23 7.99 -23.06
N GLY A 172 8.41 9.22 -22.57
CA GLY A 172 7.92 10.44 -23.18
C GLY A 172 6.57 10.94 -22.65
N ASP A 173 5.92 10.19 -21.77
CA ASP A 173 4.60 10.58 -21.23
C ASP A 173 4.68 11.71 -20.21
N THR A 174 3.64 12.53 -20.20
CA THR A 174 3.28 13.43 -19.11
C THR A 174 2.25 12.74 -18.23
N VAL A 175 2.53 12.64 -16.93
CA VAL A 175 1.66 12.00 -15.93
C VAL A 175 1.19 13.03 -14.91
N LEU A 176 -0.11 13.19 -14.76
CA LEU A 176 -0.72 13.99 -13.70
C LEU A 176 -1.21 13.07 -12.58
N ILE A 177 -0.85 13.39 -11.34
CA ILE A 177 -1.26 12.66 -10.15
C ILE A 177 -2.01 13.61 -9.23
N ALA A 178 -3.22 13.28 -8.84
CA ALA A 178 -3.96 13.98 -7.81
C ALA A 178 -3.71 13.35 -6.44
N GLY A 179 -3.22 14.15 -5.50
CA GLY A 179 -2.86 13.75 -4.15
C GLY A 179 -1.36 13.52 -3.97
N GLY A 180 -0.75 14.26 -3.04
CA GLY A 180 0.66 14.14 -2.60
C GLY A 180 0.81 13.30 -1.33
N GLY A 181 -0.14 12.37 -1.07
CA GLY A 181 -0.03 11.38 0.00
C GLY A 181 0.95 10.25 -0.36
N PRO A 182 1.09 9.24 0.51
CA PRO A 182 2.03 8.13 0.29
C PRO A 182 1.88 7.48 -1.08
N ILE A 183 0.65 7.14 -1.48
CA ILE A 183 0.36 6.51 -2.78
C ILE A 183 0.71 7.44 -3.95
N GLY A 184 0.39 8.75 -3.84
CA GLY A 184 0.70 9.70 -4.90
C GLY A 184 2.21 9.92 -5.10
N ILE A 185 2.98 10.00 -4.01
CA ILE A 185 4.44 10.10 -4.07
C ILE A 185 5.08 8.82 -4.61
N ILE A 186 4.60 7.65 -4.19
CA ILE A 186 5.01 6.36 -4.74
C ILE A 186 4.71 6.30 -6.24
N ALA A 187 3.47 6.63 -6.64
CA ALA A 187 3.07 6.65 -8.05
C ALA A 187 3.92 7.62 -8.88
N ALA A 188 4.34 8.77 -8.32
CA ALA A 188 5.22 9.71 -8.99
C ALA A 188 6.62 9.13 -9.24
N GLN A 189 7.22 8.46 -8.26
CA GLN A 189 8.50 7.78 -8.43
C GLN A 189 8.39 6.66 -9.46
N VAL A 190 7.35 5.82 -9.36
CA VAL A 190 7.09 4.73 -10.30
C VAL A 190 6.86 5.27 -11.72
N ALA A 191 6.08 6.34 -11.90
CA ALA A 191 5.85 6.93 -13.21
C ALA A 191 7.17 7.34 -13.89
N LYS A 192 8.10 7.94 -13.14
CA LYS A 192 9.46 8.26 -13.63
C LYS A 192 10.23 7.00 -14.00
N ALA A 193 10.24 5.99 -13.13
CA ALA A 193 10.92 4.72 -13.37
C ALA A 193 10.38 4.01 -14.63
N PHE A 194 9.09 4.21 -14.95
CA PHE A 194 8.45 3.68 -16.17
C PHE A 194 8.68 4.57 -17.41
N GLY A 195 9.38 5.70 -17.27
CA GLY A 195 9.85 6.53 -18.38
C GLY A 195 9.05 7.82 -18.62
N ALA A 196 8.13 8.19 -17.73
CA ALA A 196 7.48 9.50 -17.83
C ALA A 196 8.53 10.62 -17.75
N VAL A 197 8.46 11.60 -18.65
CA VAL A 197 9.38 12.71 -18.71
C VAL A 197 8.91 13.92 -17.90
N ASP A 198 7.62 14.04 -17.69
CA ASP A 198 7.02 15.09 -16.86
C ASP A 198 6.00 14.44 -15.91
N VAL A 199 6.30 14.47 -14.62
CA VAL A 199 5.42 13.96 -13.57
C VAL A 199 4.98 15.12 -12.70
N VAL A 200 3.67 15.36 -12.70
CA VAL A 200 3.04 16.47 -11.98
C VAL A 200 2.19 15.94 -10.84
N VAL A 201 2.47 16.38 -9.63
CA VAL A 201 1.64 16.09 -8.46
C VAL A 201 0.85 17.33 -8.09
N ALA A 202 -0.48 17.17 -8.07
CA ALA A 202 -1.42 18.22 -7.65
C ALA A 202 -1.93 17.91 -6.24
N ASP A 203 -1.66 18.79 -5.28
CA ASP A 203 -2.17 18.69 -3.90
C ASP A 203 -2.48 20.07 -3.35
N ILE A 204 -3.50 20.18 -2.50
CA ILE A 204 -3.88 21.42 -1.82
C ILE A 204 -2.93 21.77 -0.66
N SER A 205 -2.25 20.77 -0.06
CA SER A 205 -1.31 20.96 1.04
C SER A 205 0.05 21.43 0.54
N PRO A 206 0.55 22.60 1.00
CA PRO A 206 1.90 23.04 0.66
C PRO A 206 2.98 22.04 1.08
N ALA A 207 2.87 21.46 2.28
CA ALA A 207 3.84 20.49 2.82
C ALA A 207 3.92 19.24 1.92
N ARG A 208 2.78 18.72 1.47
CA ARG A 208 2.75 17.57 0.55
C ARG A 208 3.31 17.90 -0.83
N ARG A 209 3.07 19.12 -1.32
CA ARG A 209 3.69 19.57 -2.57
C ARG A 209 5.22 19.69 -2.44
N GLU A 210 5.71 20.26 -1.35
CA GLU A 210 7.15 20.37 -1.07
C GLU A 210 7.81 18.98 -1.03
N LEU A 211 7.18 18.06 -0.34
CA LEU A 211 7.66 16.69 -0.28
C LEU A 211 7.64 16.00 -1.66
N ALA A 212 6.56 16.11 -2.44
CA ALA A 212 6.52 15.56 -3.79
C ALA A 212 7.60 16.18 -4.69
N ALA A 213 7.90 17.46 -4.50
CA ALA A 213 9.00 18.14 -5.19
C ALA A 213 10.38 17.57 -4.81
N SER A 214 10.59 17.17 -3.56
CA SER A 214 11.87 16.56 -3.12
C SER A 214 12.14 15.21 -3.81
N TYR A 215 11.08 14.50 -4.22
CA TYR A 215 11.18 13.31 -5.09
C TYR A 215 11.23 13.68 -6.59
N GLY A 216 11.44 14.96 -6.88
CA GLY A 216 11.65 15.48 -8.23
C GLY A 216 10.36 15.56 -9.08
N ALA A 217 9.17 15.49 -8.51
CA ALA A 217 7.94 15.79 -9.23
C ALA A 217 7.78 17.30 -9.43
N ARG A 218 7.19 17.72 -10.54
CA ARG A 218 6.67 19.08 -10.67
C ARG A 218 5.37 19.15 -9.84
N VAL A 219 5.17 20.23 -9.13
CA VAL A 219 4.02 20.34 -8.21
C VAL A 219 3.10 21.47 -8.60
N VAL A 220 1.81 21.29 -8.36
CA VAL A 220 0.77 22.27 -8.67
C VAL A 220 -0.18 22.37 -7.49
N ASP A 221 -0.54 23.62 -7.13
CA ASP A 221 -1.69 23.91 -6.28
C ASP A 221 -2.95 23.98 -7.16
N PRO A 222 -3.83 22.97 -7.10
CA PRO A 222 -5.02 22.93 -7.95
C PRO A 222 -6.04 24.02 -7.60
N ALA A 223 -5.91 24.68 -6.44
CA ALA A 223 -6.75 25.81 -6.06
C ALA A 223 -6.28 27.13 -6.71
N ALA A 224 -4.98 27.23 -7.01
CA ALA A 224 -4.37 28.43 -7.56
C ALA A 224 -4.12 28.36 -9.08
N GLN A 225 -3.92 27.14 -9.62
CA GLN A 225 -3.53 26.93 -11.02
C GLN A 225 -4.32 25.78 -11.65
N SER A 226 -4.89 26.03 -12.84
CA SER A 226 -5.53 24.99 -13.65
C SER A 226 -4.49 23.96 -14.15
N THR A 227 -4.89 22.68 -14.14
CA THR A 227 -4.10 21.59 -14.70
C THR A 227 -4.57 21.17 -16.10
N VAL A 228 -5.63 21.78 -16.63
CA VAL A 228 -6.24 21.41 -17.92
C VAL A 228 -5.27 21.51 -19.09
N ASP A 229 -4.42 22.53 -19.08
CA ASP A 229 -3.45 22.77 -20.15
C ASP A 229 -2.26 21.79 -20.16
N LEU A 230 -2.17 20.90 -19.13
CA LEU A 230 -1.15 19.85 -19.10
C LEU A 230 -1.35 18.83 -20.21
N ALA A 231 -2.59 18.60 -20.61
CA ALA A 231 -2.97 17.57 -21.59
C ALA A 231 -2.24 16.23 -21.31
N ALA A 232 -2.32 15.77 -20.05
CA ALA A 232 -1.58 14.61 -19.56
C ALA A 232 -1.91 13.34 -20.36
N ASN A 233 -0.91 12.52 -20.64
CA ASN A 233 -1.09 11.20 -21.24
C ASN A 233 -1.84 10.26 -20.30
N VAL A 234 -1.48 10.34 -19.02
CA VAL A 234 -2.08 9.54 -17.95
C VAL A 234 -2.41 10.43 -16.77
N PHE A 235 -3.61 10.29 -16.25
CA PHE A 235 -4.02 10.83 -14.96
C PHE A 235 -4.21 9.71 -13.96
N ILE A 236 -3.62 9.83 -12.78
CA ILE A 236 -3.78 8.90 -11.64
C ILE A 236 -4.45 9.66 -10.50
N ASP A 237 -5.63 9.21 -10.09
CA ASP A 237 -6.23 9.69 -8.86
C ASP A 237 -5.73 8.89 -7.66
N ALA A 238 -4.94 9.52 -6.80
CA ALA A 238 -4.50 9.00 -5.50
C ALA A 238 -5.09 9.81 -4.32
N SER A 239 -6.09 10.63 -4.59
CA SER A 239 -6.71 11.52 -3.59
C SER A 239 -8.07 11.03 -3.10
N GLY A 240 -8.85 10.36 -3.96
CA GLY A 240 -10.25 10.03 -3.71
C GLY A 240 -11.17 11.26 -3.66
N ALA A 241 -10.69 12.45 -3.98
CA ALA A 241 -11.47 13.67 -3.89
C ALA A 241 -12.21 13.93 -5.20
N THR A 242 -13.54 13.96 -5.14
CA THR A 242 -14.41 14.20 -6.32
C THR A 242 -13.97 15.40 -7.19
N PRO A 243 -13.63 16.61 -6.63
CA PRO A 243 -13.16 17.71 -7.45
C PRO A 243 -11.84 17.43 -8.17
N ALA A 244 -10.92 16.68 -7.53
CA ALA A 244 -9.65 16.32 -8.11
C ALA A 244 -9.81 15.33 -9.27
N ILE A 245 -10.70 14.33 -9.12
CA ILE A 245 -11.03 13.35 -10.16
C ILE A 245 -11.61 14.06 -11.39
N VAL A 246 -12.62 14.92 -11.20
CA VAL A 246 -13.26 15.68 -12.29
C VAL A 246 -12.23 16.56 -13.03
N ASN A 247 -11.37 17.24 -12.27
CA ASN A 247 -10.33 18.09 -12.83
C ASN A 247 -9.27 17.26 -13.60
N GLY A 248 -8.87 16.13 -13.05
CA GLY A 248 -7.91 15.22 -13.68
C GLY A 248 -8.43 14.64 -15.00
N ILE A 249 -9.72 14.27 -15.06
CA ILE A 249 -10.37 13.83 -16.30
C ILE A 249 -10.28 14.93 -17.37
N ARG A 250 -10.53 16.20 -17.01
CA ARG A 250 -10.43 17.33 -17.94
C ARG A 250 -8.99 17.59 -18.37
N SER A 251 -8.04 17.36 -17.49
CA SER A 251 -6.60 17.57 -17.73
C SER A 251 -5.95 16.45 -18.53
N THR A 252 -6.65 15.35 -18.77
CA THR A 252 -6.18 14.24 -19.59
C THR A 252 -6.36 14.58 -21.07
N ARG A 253 -5.35 14.33 -21.92
CA ARG A 253 -5.46 14.57 -23.38
C ARG A 253 -6.45 13.62 -24.04
N ALA A 254 -6.87 13.93 -25.26
CA ALA A 254 -7.62 12.97 -26.08
C ALA A 254 -6.80 11.69 -26.30
N GLY A 255 -7.45 10.52 -26.21
CA GLY A 255 -6.82 9.19 -26.24
C GLY A 255 -6.00 8.86 -24.99
N GLY A 256 -6.07 9.66 -23.93
CA GLY A 256 -5.35 9.42 -22.68
C GLY A 256 -6.08 8.48 -21.74
N THR A 257 -5.40 8.10 -20.67
CA THR A 257 -5.90 7.16 -19.65
C THR A 257 -6.09 7.83 -18.30
N VAL A 258 -7.23 7.54 -17.67
CA VAL A 258 -7.59 7.92 -16.30
C VAL A 258 -7.56 6.65 -15.43
N VAL A 259 -6.75 6.65 -14.38
CA VAL A 259 -6.62 5.54 -13.43
C VAL A 259 -7.13 5.97 -12.07
N LEU A 260 -8.17 5.32 -11.58
CA LEU A 260 -8.76 5.57 -10.26
C LEU A 260 -8.11 4.64 -9.23
N VAL A 261 -7.49 5.22 -8.21
CA VAL A 261 -6.83 4.52 -7.10
C VAL A 261 -7.43 4.93 -5.76
N GLY A 262 -7.75 6.21 -5.60
CA GLY A 262 -8.35 6.75 -4.38
C GLY A 262 -9.77 6.24 -4.14
N SER A 263 -10.16 6.20 -2.86
CA SER A 263 -11.47 5.69 -2.42
C SER A 263 -12.51 6.82 -2.44
N ALA A 264 -13.05 7.15 -3.60
CA ALA A 264 -14.22 7.99 -3.74
C ALA A 264 -15.48 7.12 -3.83
N ASP A 265 -16.55 7.49 -3.13
CA ASP A 265 -17.82 6.76 -3.24
C ASP A 265 -18.46 7.00 -4.61
N GLU A 266 -18.59 8.26 -5.01
CA GLU A 266 -19.19 8.67 -6.28
C GLU A 266 -18.55 9.95 -6.83
N PHE A 267 -18.50 10.07 -8.15
CA PHE A 267 -18.16 11.32 -8.82
C PHE A 267 -18.94 11.48 -10.14
N PRO A 268 -19.25 12.72 -10.56
CA PRO A 268 -19.96 12.96 -11.83
C PRO A 268 -19.01 12.71 -13.00
N LEU A 269 -19.39 11.83 -13.92
CA LEU A 269 -18.67 11.54 -15.16
C LEU A 269 -19.44 12.08 -16.37
N SER A 270 -18.83 13.04 -17.08
CA SER A 270 -19.39 13.57 -18.32
C SER A 270 -19.20 12.58 -19.46
N VAL A 271 -20.27 12.00 -19.98
CA VAL A 271 -20.20 11.09 -21.13
C VAL A 271 -19.57 11.76 -22.36
N PRO A 272 -19.92 13.03 -22.74
CA PRO A 272 -19.22 13.74 -23.81
C PRO A 272 -17.70 13.88 -23.56
N ASP A 273 -17.26 14.18 -22.33
CA ASP A 273 -15.84 14.31 -22.01
C ASP A 273 -15.08 13.00 -22.25
N VAL A 274 -15.70 11.87 -21.99
CA VAL A 274 -15.09 10.56 -22.25
C VAL A 274 -15.18 10.18 -23.72
N ALA A 275 -16.39 10.23 -24.32
CA ALA A 275 -16.63 9.70 -25.66
C ALA A 275 -15.99 10.54 -26.77
N MET A 276 -16.09 11.89 -26.69
CA MET A 276 -15.53 12.78 -27.73
C MET A 276 -14.00 12.86 -27.71
N ARG A 277 -13.38 12.49 -26.59
CA ARG A 277 -11.91 12.46 -26.43
C ARG A 277 -11.35 11.04 -26.40
N GLU A 278 -12.21 10.02 -26.55
CA GLU A 278 -11.81 8.60 -26.50
C GLU A 278 -10.95 8.26 -25.26
N LEU A 279 -11.38 8.75 -24.09
CA LEU A 279 -10.64 8.50 -22.85
C LEU A 279 -10.82 7.05 -22.41
N ASN A 280 -9.70 6.43 -21.98
CA ASN A 280 -9.75 5.16 -21.27
C ASN A 280 -9.88 5.45 -19.76
N VAL A 281 -11.06 5.20 -19.18
CA VAL A 281 -11.30 5.34 -17.73
C VAL A 281 -11.27 3.95 -17.10
N THR A 282 -10.33 3.73 -16.20
CA THR A 282 -10.12 2.45 -15.53
C THR A 282 -9.81 2.65 -14.05
N GLY A 283 -9.75 1.57 -13.29
CA GLY A 283 -9.35 1.57 -11.89
C GLY A 283 -8.41 0.43 -11.59
N ILE A 284 -7.81 0.47 -10.41
CA ILE A 284 -7.09 -0.66 -9.84
C ILE A 284 -7.83 -1.19 -8.61
N PHE A 285 -7.78 -2.50 -8.42
CA PHE A 285 -8.19 -3.15 -7.20
C PHE A 285 -7.05 -4.04 -6.76
N ARG A 286 -6.32 -3.61 -5.71
CA ARG A 286 -5.08 -4.27 -5.31
C ARG A 286 -4.06 -4.32 -6.47
N TYR A 287 -3.38 -5.43 -6.67
CA TYR A 287 -2.33 -5.61 -7.68
C TYR A 287 -2.14 -7.10 -7.99
N THR A 288 -1.44 -7.39 -9.08
CA THR A 288 -1.01 -8.74 -9.46
C THR A 288 0.34 -8.66 -10.19
N GLY A 289 1.27 -9.59 -9.90
CA GLY A 289 2.56 -9.70 -10.58
C GLY A 289 3.51 -8.49 -10.41
N THR A 290 3.32 -7.67 -9.38
CA THR A 290 4.05 -6.41 -9.16
C THR A 290 5.29 -6.57 -8.29
N TRP A 291 5.35 -7.60 -7.45
CA TRP A 291 6.38 -7.75 -6.42
C TRP A 291 7.81 -7.91 -6.95
N PRO A 292 8.08 -8.68 -8.02
CA PRO A 292 9.41 -8.72 -8.63
C PRO A 292 9.84 -7.34 -9.17
N ILE A 293 8.89 -6.55 -9.70
CA ILE A 293 9.15 -5.19 -10.18
C ILE A 293 9.44 -4.27 -8.99
N ALA A 294 8.66 -4.35 -7.92
CA ALA A 294 8.85 -3.57 -6.70
C ALA A 294 10.26 -3.79 -6.13
N ARG A 295 10.68 -5.05 -6.00
CA ARG A 295 12.03 -5.41 -5.57
C ARG A 295 13.09 -4.79 -6.48
N ALA A 296 12.98 -4.93 -7.79
CA ALA A 296 13.96 -4.40 -8.74
C ALA A 296 14.06 -2.86 -8.68
N LEU A 297 12.94 -2.16 -8.50
CA LEU A 297 12.91 -0.69 -8.36
C LEU A 297 13.61 -0.23 -7.07
N LEU A 298 13.44 -0.96 -5.97
CA LEU A 298 14.13 -0.67 -4.72
C LEU A 298 15.62 -0.98 -4.81
N GLU A 299 16.01 -2.15 -5.33
CA GLU A 299 17.43 -2.56 -5.50
C GLU A 299 18.18 -1.57 -6.41
N SER A 300 17.55 -1.05 -7.45
CA SER A 300 18.16 -0.08 -8.36
C SER A 300 18.18 1.35 -7.82
N GLY A 301 17.51 1.64 -6.69
CA GLY A 301 17.37 2.97 -6.13
C GLY A 301 16.49 3.92 -6.95
N GLN A 302 15.75 3.42 -7.94
CA GLN A 302 14.79 4.23 -8.72
C GLN A 302 13.56 4.63 -7.89
N VAL A 303 13.24 3.87 -6.86
CA VAL A 303 12.23 4.17 -5.87
C VAL A 303 12.85 4.11 -4.48
N VAL A 304 12.56 5.09 -3.64
CA VAL A 304 13.01 5.18 -2.25
C VAL A 304 11.78 5.25 -1.36
N LEU A 305 11.69 4.34 -0.39
CA LEU A 305 10.52 4.25 0.50
C LEU A 305 10.83 4.64 1.95
N ASP A 306 12.07 4.45 2.43
CA ASP A 306 12.45 4.74 3.82
C ASP A 306 12.16 6.18 4.23
N SER A 307 12.39 7.13 3.33
CA SER A 307 12.13 8.55 3.56
C SER A 307 10.64 8.92 3.63
N LEU A 308 9.74 8.00 3.26
CA LEU A 308 8.29 8.16 3.48
C LEU A 308 7.89 7.86 4.92
N VAL A 309 8.70 7.10 5.67
CA VAL A 309 8.42 6.74 7.06
C VAL A 309 8.69 7.95 7.95
N THR A 310 7.61 8.52 8.46
CA THR A 310 7.67 9.71 9.33
C THR A 310 7.55 9.37 10.81
N HIS A 311 6.90 8.25 11.14
CA HIS A 311 6.66 7.85 12.53
C HIS A 311 6.78 6.35 12.68
N VAL A 312 7.36 5.93 13.82
CA VAL A 312 7.53 4.51 14.18
C VAL A 312 6.93 4.30 15.57
N TYR A 313 6.16 3.24 15.73
CA TYR A 313 5.41 2.90 16.95
C TYR A 313 5.71 1.47 17.38
N GLY A 314 5.58 1.20 18.68
CA GLY A 314 5.55 -0.16 19.20
C GLY A 314 4.12 -0.74 19.17
N ILE A 315 3.99 -2.03 19.51
CA ILE A 315 2.68 -2.73 19.48
C ILE A 315 1.67 -2.11 20.46
N GLU A 316 2.11 -1.54 21.59
CA GLU A 316 1.24 -0.86 22.56
C GLU A 316 0.72 0.49 22.06
N GLN A 317 1.26 1.00 20.95
CA GLN A 317 0.94 2.29 20.37
C GLN A 317 0.16 2.19 19.05
N VAL A 318 -0.38 1.03 18.71
CA VAL A 318 -1.14 0.83 17.45
C VAL A 318 -2.33 1.78 17.39
N GLU A 319 -3.03 2.04 18.50
CA GLU A 319 -4.13 2.98 18.53
C GLU A 319 -3.66 4.42 18.24
N GLU A 320 -2.53 4.85 18.79
CA GLU A 320 -1.88 6.13 18.47
C GLU A 320 -1.54 6.19 16.95
N ALA A 321 -1.02 5.08 16.42
CA ALA A 321 -0.71 4.98 14.99
C ALA A 321 -1.94 5.03 14.09
N LEU A 322 -3.11 4.54 14.53
CA LEU A 322 -4.36 4.53 13.76
C LEU A 322 -5.17 5.82 13.90
N SER A 323 -5.22 6.41 15.11
CA SER A 323 -6.04 7.60 15.41
C SER A 323 -5.60 8.87 14.67
N GLY A 324 -4.39 8.87 14.12
CA GLY A 324 -3.94 9.97 13.26
C GLY A 324 -3.74 11.30 13.98
N GLU A 325 -3.67 11.33 15.32
CA GLU A 325 -3.27 12.50 16.10
C GLU A 325 -1.81 12.87 15.84
N GLY A 326 -1.45 12.97 14.59
CA GLY A 326 -0.13 13.35 14.10
C GLY A 326 -0.27 14.42 13.04
N SER A 327 0.67 15.33 13.04
CA SER A 327 0.76 16.51 12.21
C SER A 327 0.35 16.29 10.74
N VAL A 328 -0.02 17.38 10.07
CA VAL A 328 -0.24 17.48 8.61
C VAL A 328 0.92 16.85 7.81
N ASP A 329 2.07 16.66 8.46
CA ASP A 329 3.33 16.16 7.90
C ASP A 329 3.47 14.63 7.98
N SER A 330 2.50 13.91 8.61
CA SER A 330 2.54 12.45 8.70
C SER A 330 2.25 11.81 7.33
N LEU A 331 3.22 11.06 6.79
CA LEU A 331 3.06 10.29 5.55
C LEU A 331 2.83 8.82 5.83
N LYS A 332 3.89 8.11 6.19
CA LYS A 332 3.82 6.70 6.54
C LYS A 332 4.16 6.49 8.00
N ARG A 333 3.34 5.73 8.64
CA ARG A 333 3.50 5.24 10.01
C ARG A 333 3.83 3.77 9.97
N ILE A 334 4.80 3.36 10.79
CA ILE A 334 5.24 1.97 10.90
C ILE A 334 4.97 1.50 12.33
N VAL A 335 4.50 0.29 12.47
CA VAL A 335 4.40 -0.44 13.74
C VAL A 335 5.46 -1.53 13.75
N LEU A 336 6.18 -1.65 14.89
CA LEU A 336 7.13 -2.71 15.18
C LEU A 336 6.50 -3.65 16.23
N PRO A 337 5.86 -4.76 15.82
CA PRO A 337 5.06 -5.58 16.74
C PRO A 337 5.87 -6.14 17.91
N ARG A 338 7.15 -6.42 17.71
CA ARG A 338 8.04 -6.96 18.75
C ARG A 338 8.67 -5.91 19.68
N VAL A 339 8.39 -4.64 19.45
CA VAL A 339 8.76 -3.52 20.29
C VAL A 339 7.53 -3.08 21.07
N ARG A 340 7.61 -3.06 22.42
CA ARG A 340 6.45 -2.69 23.25
C ARG A 340 6.05 -1.25 23.02
N ARG A 341 7.01 -0.33 23.18
CA ARG A 341 6.80 1.11 22.99
C ARG A 341 8.07 1.77 22.44
N VAL A 342 7.89 2.78 21.62
CA VAL A 342 8.96 3.67 21.17
C VAL A 342 8.81 4.97 21.94
N ASP A 343 9.85 5.36 22.71
CA ASP A 343 9.77 6.46 23.69
C ASP A 343 9.61 7.84 23.04
N GLU A 344 10.13 8.02 21.81
CA GLU A 344 9.83 9.16 20.95
C GLU A 344 9.63 8.63 19.53
N PRO A 345 8.49 8.90 18.87
CA PRO A 345 8.37 8.60 17.45
C PRO A 345 9.42 9.44 16.71
N GLU A 346 10.50 8.80 16.26
CA GLU A 346 11.56 9.49 15.53
C GLU A 346 10.96 10.17 14.29
N VAL A 347 10.74 11.46 14.37
CA VAL A 347 10.52 12.31 13.19
C VAL A 347 11.87 12.41 12.49
N ARG A 348 12.16 11.52 11.55
CA ARG A 348 13.31 11.69 10.67
C ARG A 348 12.98 12.84 9.71
N ALA A 349 13.60 14.00 9.98
CA ALA A 349 13.63 15.06 9.01
C ALA A 349 14.26 14.50 7.72
N ALA A 350 13.57 14.67 6.59
CA ALA A 350 14.13 14.39 5.28
C ALA A 350 15.38 15.28 5.10
N SER A 351 16.56 14.67 5.14
CA SER A 351 17.85 15.32 4.87
C SER A 351 18.18 15.24 3.39
#